data_e0052b94c9cbd0b6cb5488256bc36412
#
_entry.id   e0052b94c9cbd0b6cb5488256bc36412
#
_cell.length_a   1.000
_cell.length_b   1.000
_cell.length_c   1.000
_cell.angle_alpha   90.00
_cell.angle_beta   90.00
_cell.angle_gamma   90.00
#
_symmetry.space_group_name_H-M   'P 1'
#
loop_
_entity.id
_entity.type
_entity.pdbx_description
1 polymer ?
#
loop_
_entity_poly.entity_id
_entity_poly.type
_entity_poly.pdbx_seq_one_letter_code
_entity_poly.pdbx_strand_id
1 'polypeptide(L)'
;MAIKTYNKGTVTQLSTNFKSTEFDCHGSGCCSSTLIDENLVKYLQKIRDHFGKPLNINSGYRCAKHNKSVGGVTSSNHMKGKAADIYIKGITPADIAKYAESIGILGIGLYETEADGYFVHIDTRTTKSFWYGQAQASRSTFGGAVTEEKLDTSKVNTSAADPKKMWDYFKSKGMNDYGVAGVMGNLYAESALRSCNL
;
A
#
# COMPACT_ATOMS: atom_id res chain seq x y z
N MET A 1 23.41 8.10 6.74
CA MET A 1 22.79 6.81 6.38
C MET A 1 23.17 6.50 4.95
N ALA A 2 23.63 5.29 4.66
CA ALA A 2 24.37 5.04 3.43
C ALA A 2 23.47 4.36 2.40
N ILE A 3 23.45 4.94 1.19
CA ILE A 3 23.06 4.21 -0.01
C ILE A 3 24.25 3.38 -0.43
N LYS A 4 24.08 2.08 -0.52
CA LYS A 4 25.12 1.15 -0.98
C LYS A 4 24.89 0.76 -2.43
N THR A 5 25.99 0.53 -3.13
CA THR A 5 25.99 0.07 -4.52
C THR A 5 26.36 -1.42 -4.55
N TYR A 6 25.56 -2.19 -5.28
CA TYR A 6 25.74 -3.62 -5.50
C TYR A 6 25.89 -3.91 -6.99
N ASN A 7 26.63 -4.94 -7.35
CA ASN A 7 26.63 -5.41 -8.73
C ASN A 7 25.31 -6.11 -9.03
N LYS A 8 24.61 -5.66 -10.07
CA LYS A 8 23.35 -6.28 -10.51
C LYS A 8 23.55 -7.76 -10.81
N GLY A 9 22.61 -8.59 -10.34
CA GLY A 9 22.67 -10.04 -10.48
C GLY A 9 23.59 -10.75 -9.47
N THR A 10 24.37 -10.02 -8.66
CA THR A 10 25.20 -10.61 -7.62
C THR A 10 24.46 -10.65 -6.30
N VAL A 11 24.28 -11.84 -5.74
CA VAL A 11 23.56 -12.04 -4.49
C VAL A 11 24.41 -11.60 -3.30
N THR A 12 23.89 -10.62 -2.55
CA THR A 12 24.41 -10.23 -1.22
C THR A 12 23.29 -10.25 -0.22
N GLN A 13 23.46 -10.89 0.93
CA GLN A 13 22.46 -10.86 2.02
C GLN A 13 22.43 -9.48 2.65
N LEU A 14 21.25 -8.86 2.70
CA LEU A 14 21.04 -7.52 3.24
C LEU A 14 20.45 -7.55 4.65
N SER A 15 19.54 -8.48 4.89
CA SER A 15 18.89 -8.74 6.19
C SER A 15 18.47 -10.20 6.25
N THR A 16 17.78 -10.61 7.31
CA THR A 16 17.34 -12.01 7.47
C THR A 16 16.56 -12.53 6.26
N ASN A 17 15.72 -11.70 5.65
CA ASN A 17 14.82 -12.13 4.57
C ASN A 17 15.09 -11.50 3.20
N PHE A 18 16.00 -10.52 3.10
CA PHE A 18 16.20 -9.78 1.86
C PHE A 18 17.61 -9.91 1.29
N LYS A 19 17.70 -10.05 -0.03
CA LYS A 19 18.92 -10.10 -0.82
C LYS A 19 18.98 -8.93 -1.79
N SER A 20 20.18 -8.51 -2.18
CA SER A 20 20.41 -7.40 -3.10
C SER A 20 19.71 -7.57 -4.45
N THR A 21 19.63 -8.78 -4.97
CA THR A 21 19.02 -9.09 -6.26
C THR A 21 17.51 -8.87 -6.32
N GLU A 22 16.83 -8.84 -5.17
CA GLU A 22 15.40 -8.52 -5.12
C GLU A 22 15.11 -7.04 -5.43
N PHE A 23 16.14 -6.19 -5.32
CA PHE A 23 16.06 -4.76 -5.63
C PHE A 23 16.58 -4.42 -7.03
N ASP A 24 17.01 -5.39 -7.79
CA ASP A 24 17.62 -5.17 -9.09
C ASP A 24 16.67 -4.47 -10.07
N CYS A 25 17.21 -3.56 -10.86
CA CYS A 25 16.47 -2.91 -11.93
C CYS A 25 16.02 -3.93 -12.98
N HIS A 26 14.72 -4.00 -13.26
CA HIS A 26 14.12 -4.96 -14.20
C HIS A 26 14.35 -4.60 -15.68
N GLY A 27 14.89 -3.41 -15.99
CA GLY A 27 15.21 -3.03 -17.36
C GLY A 27 16.30 -3.94 -17.96
N SER A 28 16.03 -4.48 -19.15
CA SER A 28 17.00 -5.34 -19.85
C SER A 28 18.23 -4.54 -20.28
N GLY A 29 19.43 -4.98 -19.88
CA GLY A 29 20.71 -4.38 -20.28
C GLY A 29 20.86 -2.89 -19.99
N CYS A 30 20.05 -2.32 -19.08
CA CYS A 30 20.00 -0.87 -18.88
C CYS A 30 21.00 -0.34 -17.84
N CYS A 31 21.51 -1.20 -16.96
CA CYS A 31 22.48 -0.87 -15.91
C CYS A 31 23.18 -2.13 -15.39
N SER A 32 24.36 -1.95 -14.79
CA SER A 32 25.18 -3.01 -14.19
C SER A 32 25.18 -2.98 -12.66
N SER A 33 24.54 -1.99 -12.05
CA SER A 33 24.55 -1.81 -10.60
C SER A 33 23.16 -1.50 -10.06
N THR A 34 22.97 -1.82 -8.79
CA THR A 34 21.76 -1.57 -8.01
C THR A 34 22.11 -0.71 -6.81
N LEU A 35 21.38 0.38 -6.61
CA LEU A 35 21.50 1.23 -5.43
C LEU A 35 20.45 0.80 -4.40
N ILE A 36 20.84 0.69 -3.12
CA ILE A 36 19.93 0.30 -2.03
C ILE A 36 20.23 1.13 -0.79
N ASP A 37 19.19 1.79 -0.26
CA ASP A 37 19.23 2.45 1.04
C ASP A 37 19.07 1.42 2.17
N GLU A 38 20.03 1.37 3.09
CA GLU A 38 20.00 0.45 4.23
C GLU A 38 18.75 0.64 5.11
N ASN A 39 18.18 1.86 5.18
CA ASN A 39 16.95 2.07 5.94
C ASN A 39 15.73 1.48 5.24
N LEU A 40 15.69 1.53 3.91
CA LEU A 40 14.63 0.85 3.16
C LEU A 40 14.61 -0.63 3.53
N VAL A 41 15.76 -1.29 3.53
CA VAL A 41 15.88 -2.71 3.93
C VAL A 41 15.38 -2.94 5.36
N LYS A 42 15.74 -2.06 6.30
CA LYS A 42 15.27 -2.15 7.70
C LYS A 42 13.76 -2.03 7.81
N TYR A 43 13.15 -1.10 7.06
CA TYR A 43 11.69 -0.95 7.04
C TYR A 43 11.01 -2.17 6.42
N LEU A 44 11.51 -2.68 5.31
CA LEU A 44 10.99 -3.88 4.68
C LEU A 44 11.07 -5.09 5.61
N GLN A 45 12.19 -5.26 6.34
CA GLN A 45 12.34 -6.33 7.31
C GLN A 45 11.30 -6.21 8.44
N LYS A 46 11.08 -5.01 8.99
CA LYS A 46 10.04 -4.78 10.01
C LYS A 46 8.63 -5.14 9.50
N ILE A 47 8.29 -4.74 8.26
CA ILE A 47 7.00 -5.08 7.64
C ILE A 47 6.89 -6.60 7.49
N ARG A 48 7.94 -7.25 6.98
CA ARG A 48 8.00 -8.70 6.81
C ARG A 48 7.80 -9.45 8.13
N ASP A 49 8.46 -9.00 9.20
CA ASP A 49 8.39 -9.61 10.52
C ASP A 49 7.01 -9.44 11.15
N HIS A 50 6.40 -8.25 11.01
CA HIS A 50 5.07 -7.96 11.53
C HIS A 50 3.99 -8.87 10.95
N PHE A 51 3.96 -9.02 9.64
CA PHE A 51 2.94 -9.85 8.99
C PHE A 51 3.28 -11.35 8.99
N GLY A 52 4.51 -11.74 9.30
CA GLY A 52 4.94 -13.13 9.35
C GLY A 52 4.87 -13.88 8.01
N LYS A 53 4.70 -13.16 6.90
CA LYS A 53 4.49 -13.71 5.54
C LYS A 53 5.56 -13.20 4.58
N PRO A 54 5.89 -13.93 3.51
CA PRO A 54 6.77 -13.45 2.46
C PRO A 54 6.33 -12.10 1.92
N LEU A 55 7.22 -11.11 1.96
CA LEU A 55 7.06 -9.81 1.32
C LEU A 55 7.77 -9.87 -0.03
N ASN A 56 7.08 -9.48 -1.07
CA ASN A 56 7.59 -9.47 -2.44
C ASN A 56 7.84 -8.02 -2.88
N ILE A 57 8.95 -7.80 -3.58
CA ILE A 57 9.32 -6.51 -4.15
C ILE A 57 9.03 -6.56 -5.66
N ASN A 58 7.99 -5.83 -6.08
CA ASN A 58 7.62 -5.70 -7.50
C ASN A 58 8.62 -4.81 -8.25
N SER A 59 9.13 -3.78 -7.59
CA SER A 59 10.08 -2.84 -8.16
C SER A 59 10.94 -2.25 -7.04
N GLY A 60 12.24 -2.45 -7.10
CA GLY A 60 13.22 -1.83 -6.23
C GLY A 60 13.91 -0.66 -6.92
N TYR A 61 15.23 -0.77 -7.16
CA TYR A 61 16.00 0.21 -7.89
C TYR A 61 15.56 0.28 -9.37
N ARG A 62 15.47 1.49 -9.90
CA ARG A 62 15.26 1.74 -11.33
C ARG A 62 16.34 2.69 -11.85
N CYS A 63 17.12 2.28 -12.85
CA CYS A 63 18.01 3.20 -13.56
C CYS A 63 17.19 4.25 -14.36
N ALA A 64 17.79 5.36 -14.74
CA ALA A 64 17.11 6.43 -15.45
C ALA A 64 16.41 5.96 -16.74
N LYS A 65 17.06 5.07 -17.51
CA LYS A 65 16.50 4.50 -18.74
C LYS A 65 15.23 3.68 -18.46
N HIS A 66 15.28 2.79 -17.47
CA HIS A 66 14.11 1.98 -17.09
C HIS A 66 13.01 2.85 -16.46
N ASN A 67 13.36 3.79 -15.58
CA ASN A 67 12.36 4.69 -14.99
C ASN A 67 11.60 5.47 -16.06
N LYS A 68 12.29 5.97 -17.09
CA LYS A 68 11.64 6.65 -18.23
C LYS A 68 10.72 5.71 -19.01
N SER A 69 11.13 4.44 -19.24
CA SER A 69 10.33 3.49 -20.02
C SER A 69 9.04 3.06 -19.34
N VAL A 70 8.97 3.13 -18.00
CA VAL A 70 7.76 2.82 -17.20
C VAL A 70 6.97 4.07 -16.80
N GLY A 71 7.26 5.23 -17.38
CA GLY A 71 6.54 6.47 -17.09
C GLY A 71 6.82 7.07 -15.70
N GLY A 72 7.91 6.66 -15.05
CA GLY A 72 8.26 7.16 -13.73
C GLY A 72 8.70 8.63 -13.75
N VAL A 73 8.40 9.36 -12.66
CA VAL A 73 8.78 10.78 -12.50
C VAL A 73 10.31 10.94 -12.50
N THR A 74 10.80 12.07 -13.02
CA THR A 74 12.23 12.34 -13.18
C THR A 74 13.01 12.41 -11.86
N SER A 75 12.33 12.71 -10.74
CA SER A 75 12.92 12.76 -9.39
C SER A 75 12.64 11.51 -8.55
N SER A 76 12.27 10.40 -9.18
CA SER A 76 11.84 9.16 -8.52
C SER A 76 12.84 8.67 -7.46
N ASN A 77 12.32 8.29 -6.27
CA ASN A 77 13.12 7.67 -5.22
C ASN A 77 13.60 6.26 -5.58
N HIS A 78 12.95 5.58 -6.53
CA HIS A 78 13.48 4.33 -7.10
C HIS A 78 14.85 4.54 -7.78
N MET A 79 15.04 5.66 -8.48
CA MET A 79 16.35 5.95 -9.11
C MET A 79 17.47 6.25 -8.09
N LYS A 80 17.09 6.57 -6.87
CA LYS A 80 18.04 6.83 -5.76
C LYS A 80 18.28 5.61 -4.89
N GLY A 81 17.66 4.46 -5.19
CA GLY A 81 17.69 3.27 -4.34
C GLY A 81 16.93 3.41 -3.02
N LYS A 82 16.02 4.38 -2.92
CA LYS A 82 15.31 4.77 -1.70
C LYS A 82 13.86 4.29 -1.66
N ALA A 83 13.38 3.57 -2.66
CA ALA A 83 11.99 3.15 -2.77
C ALA A 83 11.83 1.70 -3.19
N ALA A 84 10.72 1.11 -2.76
CA ALA A 84 10.25 -0.19 -3.20
C ALA A 84 8.72 -0.18 -3.35
N ASP A 85 8.24 -0.86 -4.40
CA ASP A 85 6.85 -1.20 -4.61
C ASP A 85 6.67 -2.65 -4.13
N ILE A 86 5.83 -2.87 -3.12
CA ILE A 86 5.76 -4.13 -2.37
C ILE A 86 4.35 -4.69 -2.29
N TYR A 87 4.25 -6.00 -2.16
CA TYR A 87 3.00 -6.67 -1.78
C TYR A 87 3.26 -7.90 -0.90
N ILE A 88 2.24 -8.31 -0.14
CA ILE A 88 2.24 -9.53 0.66
C ILE A 88 0.98 -10.31 0.31
N LYS A 89 1.14 -11.55 -0.15
CA LYS A 89 -0.01 -12.39 -0.53
C LYS A 89 -0.96 -12.58 0.66
N GLY A 90 -2.24 -12.22 0.46
CA GLY A 90 -3.28 -12.35 1.47
C GLY A 90 -3.22 -11.31 2.60
N ILE A 91 -2.56 -10.16 2.35
CA ILE A 91 -2.64 -8.94 3.16
C ILE A 91 -3.06 -7.81 2.22
N THR A 92 -3.98 -6.97 2.66
CA THR A 92 -4.45 -5.85 1.83
C THR A 92 -3.37 -4.78 1.73
N PRO A 93 -3.26 -4.06 0.60
CA PRO A 93 -2.37 -2.90 0.51
C PRO A 93 -2.63 -1.86 1.60
N ALA A 94 -3.91 -1.65 1.98
CA ALA A 94 -4.28 -0.74 3.07
C ALA A 94 -3.66 -1.13 4.41
N ASP A 95 -3.67 -2.41 4.76
CA ASP A 95 -3.07 -2.88 6.02
C ASP A 95 -1.55 -2.71 6.02
N ILE A 96 -0.90 -2.97 4.88
CA ILE A 96 0.53 -2.72 4.72
C ILE A 96 0.83 -1.23 4.87
N ALA A 97 0.05 -0.35 4.23
CA ALA A 97 0.24 1.10 4.30
C ALA A 97 0.03 1.65 5.73
N LYS A 98 -0.99 1.18 6.45
CA LYS A 98 -1.23 1.53 7.85
C LYS A 98 -0.06 1.15 8.75
N TYR A 99 0.43 -0.08 8.61
CA TYR A 99 1.59 -0.50 9.40
C TYR A 99 2.85 0.28 9.01
N ALA A 100 3.10 0.51 7.72
CA ALA A 100 4.21 1.32 7.25
C ALA A 100 4.20 2.73 7.86
N GLU A 101 3.03 3.38 7.93
CA GLU A 101 2.86 4.67 8.61
C GLU A 101 3.19 4.56 10.11
N SER A 102 2.69 3.54 10.79
CA SER A 102 2.87 3.37 12.25
C SER A 102 4.33 3.20 12.66
N ILE A 103 5.18 2.67 11.78
CA ILE A 103 6.62 2.52 12.02
C ILE A 103 7.45 3.71 11.52
N GLY A 104 6.80 4.81 11.10
CA GLY A 104 7.44 6.09 10.78
C GLY A 104 7.94 6.22 9.35
N ILE A 105 7.43 5.44 8.39
CA ILE A 105 7.71 5.66 6.96
C ILE A 105 6.97 6.92 6.51
N LEU A 106 7.69 7.84 5.86
CA LEU A 106 7.16 9.15 5.46
C LEU A 106 6.77 9.22 3.97
N GLY A 107 7.17 8.27 3.15
CA GLY A 107 6.77 8.16 1.76
C GLY A 107 5.95 6.91 1.54
N ILE A 108 4.62 7.04 1.37
CA ILE A 108 3.73 5.90 1.20
C ILE A 108 2.73 6.20 0.08
N GLY A 109 2.66 5.31 -0.91
CA GLY A 109 1.65 5.30 -1.96
C GLY A 109 0.82 4.04 -1.89
N LEU A 110 -0.49 4.18 -1.82
CA LEU A 110 -1.43 3.07 -1.73
C LEU A 110 -2.10 2.83 -3.07
N TYR A 111 -2.00 1.61 -3.59
CA TYR A 111 -2.54 1.18 -4.87
C TYR A 111 -3.43 -0.04 -4.64
N GLU A 112 -4.76 0.13 -4.75
CA GLU A 112 -5.75 -0.87 -4.33
C GLU A 112 -6.73 -1.26 -5.42
N THR A 113 -6.56 -0.81 -6.64
CA THR A 113 -7.44 -1.16 -7.75
C THR A 113 -6.75 -2.11 -8.72
N GLU A 114 -7.52 -2.82 -9.52
CA GLU A 114 -6.99 -3.66 -10.59
C GLU A 114 -6.13 -2.84 -11.58
N ALA A 115 -6.59 -1.63 -11.90
CA ALA A 115 -5.84 -0.70 -12.73
C ALA A 115 -4.53 -0.23 -12.09
N ASP A 116 -4.47 -0.16 -10.76
CA ASP A 116 -3.29 0.25 -10.00
C ASP A 116 -2.31 -0.90 -9.71
N GLY A 117 -2.79 -2.18 -9.69
CA GLY A 117 -1.96 -3.37 -9.53
C GLY A 117 -1.78 -3.90 -8.11
N TYR A 118 -2.57 -3.46 -7.13
CA TYR A 118 -2.59 -3.96 -5.73
C TYR A 118 -1.22 -4.05 -5.05
N PHE A 119 -0.56 -2.91 -4.87
CA PHE A 119 0.72 -2.83 -4.17
C PHE A 119 0.82 -1.57 -3.28
N VAL A 120 1.85 -1.50 -2.48
CA VAL A 120 2.20 -0.30 -1.70
C VAL A 120 3.57 0.18 -2.12
N HIS A 121 3.67 1.45 -2.51
CA HIS A 121 4.94 2.13 -2.63
C HIS A 121 5.39 2.60 -1.25
N ILE A 122 6.63 2.34 -0.89
CA ILE A 122 7.28 2.92 0.29
C ILE A 122 8.61 3.53 -0.09
N ASP A 123 8.97 4.65 0.56
CA ASP A 123 10.29 5.24 0.38
C ASP A 123 10.83 5.92 1.65
N THR A 124 12.14 6.15 1.67
CA THR A 124 12.89 6.71 2.79
C THR A 124 13.09 8.23 2.69
N ARG A 125 12.09 8.97 2.17
CA ARG A 125 12.11 10.43 2.18
C ARG A 125 12.04 10.98 3.60
N THR A 126 12.48 12.22 3.77
CA THR A 126 12.47 12.90 5.08
C THR A 126 11.27 13.81 5.29
N THR A 127 10.50 14.07 4.25
CA THR A 127 9.27 14.88 4.30
C THR A 127 8.07 13.99 4.03
N LYS A 128 7.05 14.06 4.88
CA LYS A 128 5.84 13.26 4.73
C LYS A 128 5.15 13.51 3.40
N SER A 129 4.84 12.43 2.69
CA SER A 129 4.06 12.46 1.45
C SER A 129 3.32 11.14 1.32
N PHE A 130 2.02 11.19 1.48
CA PHE A 130 1.12 10.05 1.34
C PHE A 130 0.18 10.30 0.17
N TRP A 131 -0.08 9.27 -0.64
CA TRP A 131 -0.96 9.39 -1.80
C TRP A 131 -1.69 8.09 -2.10
N TYR A 132 -2.72 8.20 -2.93
CA TYR A 132 -3.56 7.11 -3.36
C TYR A 132 -3.60 7.01 -4.89
N GLY A 133 -3.38 5.81 -5.40
CA GLY A 133 -3.47 5.44 -6.79
C GLY A 133 -2.49 6.15 -7.72
N GLN A 134 -2.60 5.87 -9.00
CA GLN A 134 -1.74 6.47 -10.04
C GLN A 134 -1.96 7.97 -10.20
N ALA A 135 -3.15 8.47 -9.89
CA ALA A 135 -3.45 9.91 -9.86
C ALA A 135 -2.72 10.65 -8.72
N GLN A 136 -2.04 9.94 -7.83
CA GLN A 136 -1.30 10.47 -6.69
C GLN A 136 -2.12 11.45 -5.82
N ALA A 137 -3.40 11.12 -5.60
CA ALA A 137 -4.26 11.92 -4.73
C ALA A 137 -3.69 11.97 -3.31
N SER A 138 -3.38 13.18 -2.80
CA SER A 138 -2.78 13.37 -1.48
C SER A 138 -3.63 12.81 -0.36
N ARG A 139 -2.96 12.22 0.65
CA ARG A 139 -3.59 11.74 1.88
C ARG A 139 -2.84 12.26 3.11
N SER A 140 -3.60 12.47 4.20
CA SER A 140 -3.01 12.88 5.48
C SER A 140 -2.51 11.69 6.29
N THR A 141 -3.17 10.53 6.18
CA THR A 141 -2.85 9.30 6.93
C THR A 141 -3.46 8.08 6.25
N PHE A 142 -2.89 6.90 6.50
CA PHE A 142 -3.49 5.59 6.22
C PHE A 142 -4.00 4.93 7.50
N GLY A 143 -3.41 5.29 8.65
CA GLY A 143 -3.77 4.82 9.98
C GLY A 143 -4.76 5.70 10.70
N GLY A 144 -5.30 6.70 10.04
CA GLY A 144 -6.43 7.43 10.62
C GLY A 144 -7.40 6.40 11.13
N ALA A 145 -7.66 6.40 12.44
CA ALA A 145 -8.93 5.98 12.90
C ALA A 145 -9.89 6.47 11.81
N VAL A 146 -10.66 5.59 11.19
CA VAL A 146 -12.01 5.97 10.90
C VAL A 146 -12.36 6.66 12.21
N THR A 147 -12.28 8.01 12.28
CA THR A 147 -13.08 8.69 13.25
C THR A 147 -14.38 8.06 12.89
N GLU A 148 -14.86 7.18 13.77
CA GLU A 148 -16.25 7.02 13.94
C GLU A 148 -16.72 8.48 14.14
N GLU A 149 -16.95 9.20 13.02
CA GLU A 149 -18.10 10.06 13.02
C GLU A 149 -19.14 9.07 13.47
N LYS A 150 -19.41 9.12 14.76
CA LYS A 150 -20.48 8.39 15.41
C LYS A 150 -21.62 8.55 14.44
N LEU A 151 -21.84 7.50 13.63
CA LEU A 151 -22.88 7.52 12.61
C LEU A 151 -24.06 7.93 13.44
N ASP A 152 -24.59 9.14 13.21
CA ASP A 152 -25.76 9.60 13.92
C ASP A 152 -26.91 8.70 13.48
N THR A 153 -26.96 7.54 14.11
CA THR A 153 -27.94 6.48 13.84
C THR A 153 -29.36 6.98 14.12
N SER A 154 -29.50 8.14 14.79
CA SER A 154 -30.82 8.78 15.01
C SER A 154 -31.44 9.30 13.71
N LYS A 155 -30.64 9.46 12.64
CA LYS A 155 -31.12 9.91 11.31
C LYS A 155 -31.32 8.76 10.32
N VAL A 156 -30.99 7.54 10.69
CA VAL A 156 -31.31 6.36 9.89
C VAL A 156 -32.70 5.93 10.27
N ASN A 157 -33.70 6.29 9.45
CA ASN A 157 -35.03 5.78 9.60
C ASN A 157 -35.03 4.27 9.33
N THR A 158 -34.98 3.49 10.39
CA THR A 158 -34.82 2.02 10.34
C THR A 158 -36.10 1.28 9.98
N SER A 159 -37.18 1.99 9.65
CA SER A 159 -38.49 1.37 9.41
C SER A 159 -38.62 0.61 8.06
N ALA A 160 -37.63 0.66 7.18
CA ALA A 160 -37.47 -0.26 6.03
C ALA A 160 -36.06 -0.05 5.49
N ALA A 161 -35.08 -0.75 6.03
CA ALA A 161 -33.71 -0.71 5.53
C ALA A 161 -33.67 -1.36 4.14
N ASP A 162 -33.78 -0.55 3.11
CA ASP A 162 -33.52 -0.95 1.73
C ASP A 162 -32.00 -1.16 1.59
N PRO A 163 -31.52 -2.40 1.45
CA PRO A 163 -30.09 -2.70 1.36
C PRO A 163 -29.40 -1.91 0.23
N LYS A 164 -30.12 -1.64 -0.86
CA LYS A 164 -29.59 -0.88 -1.98
C LYS A 164 -29.33 0.59 -1.59
N LYS A 165 -30.24 1.23 -0.87
CA LYS A 165 -30.06 2.61 -0.40
C LYS A 165 -28.90 2.72 0.59
N MET A 166 -28.73 1.73 1.46
CA MET A 166 -27.58 1.66 2.36
C MET A 166 -26.27 1.49 1.59
N TRP A 167 -26.25 0.61 0.61
CA TRP A 167 -25.11 0.44 -0.29
C TRP A 167 -24.73 1.74 -0.98
N ASP A 168 -25.71 2.39 -1.63
CA ASP A 168 -25.52 3.66 -2.35
C ASP A 168 -25.06 4.79 -1.41
N TYR A 169 -25.57 4.84 -0.18
CA TYR A 169 -25.12 5.78 0.85
C TYR A 169 -23.64 5.59 1.19
N PHE A 170 -23.21 4.36 1.50
CA PHE A 170 -21.81 4.10 1.83
C PHE A 170 -20.88 4.35 0.64
N LYS A 171 -21.32 4.03 -0.56
CA LYS A 171 -20.60 4.37 -1.81
C LYS A 171 -20.45 5.89 -1.96
N SER A 172 -21.49 6.67 -1.68
CA SER A 172 -21.45 8.15 -1.74
C SER A 172 -20.49 8.77 -0.71
N LYS A 173 -20.17 8.03 0.37
CA LYS A 173 -19.16 8.38 1.38
C LYS A 173 -17.74 7.92 1.04
N GLY A 174 -17.53 7.40 -0.17
CA GLY A 174 -16.22 6.99 -0.64
C GLY A 174 -15.76 5.60 -0.18
N MET A 175 -16.66 4.79 0.37
CA MET A 175 -16.32 3.41 0.69
C MET A 175 -16.22 2.56 -0.57
N ASN A 176 -15.21 1.70 -0.64
CA ASN A 176 -15.10 0.70 -1.69
C ASN A 176 -16.09 -0.47 -1.46
N ASP A 177 -16.30 -1.31 -2.46
CA ASP A 177 -17.29 -2.39 -2.42
C ASP A 177 -17.03 -3.38 -1.28
N TYR A 178 -15.78 -3.69 -0.98
CA TYR A 178 -15.41 -4.58 0.13
C TYR A 178 -15.70 -3.95 1.50
N GLY A 179 -15.44 -2.64 1.65
CA GLY A 179 -15.77 -1.90 2.86
C GLY A 179 -17.28 -1.85 3.10
N VAL A 180 -18.06 -1.57 2.05
CA VAL A 180 -19.53 -1.58 2.11
C VAL A 180 -20.04 -2.97 2.44
N ALA A 181 -19.55 -4.02 1.77
CA ALA A 181 -19.94 -5.40 2.06
C ALA A 181 -19.62 -5.83 3.50
N GLY A 182 -18.45 -5.40 4.03
CA GLY A 182 -18.08 -5.68 5.42
C GLY A 182 -19.01 -5.00 6.43
N VAL A 183 -19.33 -3.73 6.24
CA VAL A 183 -20.28 -3.01 7.10
C VAL A 183 -21.68 -3.60 7.00
N MET A 184 -22.15 -3.89 5.80
CA MET A 184 -23.46 -4.53 5.57
C MET A 184 -23.53 -5.91 6.24
N GLY A 185 -22.46 -6.73 6.12
CA GLY A 185 -22.39 -8.05 6.76
C GLY A 185 -22.47 -7.96 8.28
N ASN A 186 -21.77 -7.02 8.91
CA ASN A 186 -21.83 -6.80 10.36
C ASN A 186 -23.21 -6.29 10.79
N LEU A 187 -23.81 -5.36 10.04
CA LEU A 187 -25.19 -4.89 10.34
C LEU A 187 -26.20 -6.03 10.26
N TYR A 188 -26.06 -6.95 9.30
CA TYR A 188 -26.89 -8.15 9.22
C TYR A 188 -26.68 -9.09 10.42
N ALA A 189 -25.44 -9.27 10.85
CA ALA A 189 -25.11 -10.16 11.98
C ALA A 189 -25.58 -9.60 13.33
N GLU A 190 -25.41 -8.29 13.56
CA GLU A 190 -25.72 -7.67 14.86
C GLU A 190 -27.20 -7.29 15.02
N SER A 191 -27.87 -6.91 13.94
CA SER A 191 -29.27 -6.45 14.01
C SER A 191 -30.28 -7.58 14.08
N ALA A 192 -29.82 -8.86 14.02
CA ALA A 192 -30.72 -10.01 13.88
C ALA A 192 -31.81 -9.77 12.82
N LEU A 193 -31.48 -9.06 11.75
CA LEU A 193 -32.34 -8.86 10.59
C LEU A 193 -32.63 -10.25 9.98
N ARG A 194 -33.49 -11.00 10.68
CA ARG A 194 -34.10 -12.20 10.16
C ARG A 194 -34.86 -11.80 8.91
N SER A 195 -34.37 -12.32 7.82
CA SER A 195 -35.09 -12.58 6.58
C SER A 195 -36.34 -11.69 6.37
N CYS A 196 -36.19 -10.55 5.72
CA CYS A 196 -37.25 -10.19 4.79
C CYS A 196 -37.07 -11.17 3.62
N ASN A 197 -38.01 -12.09 3.50
CA ASN A 197 -38.08 -13.00 2.37
C ASN A 197 -37.91 -12.22 1.05
N LEU A 198 -36.89 -12.61 0.30
CA LEU A 198 -36.83 -12.34 -1.12
C LEU A 198 -37.82 -13.25 -1.83
#